data_58e376383965ed39d07fe3598f00078b
#
_entry.id   58e376383965ed39d07fe3598f00078b
#
_cell.length_a   1.000
_cell.length_b   1.000
_cell.length_c   1.000
_cell.angle_alpha   90.00
_cell.angle_beta   90.00
_cell.angle_gamma   90.00
#
_symmetry.space_group_name_H-M   'P 1'
#
loop_
_entity.id
_entity.type
_entity.pdbx_description
1 polymer ?
#
loop_
_entity_poly.entity_id
_entity_poly.type
_entity_poly.pdbx_seq_one_letter_code
_entity_poly.pdbx_strand_id
1 'polypeptide(L)'
;MNWAADGRPIIEMGSRRTHEEAAVAAARVAYLTGFDATSNVEATRRHGVPSAGTSAHSFTLLHTGPDGPDEAAAFRSQVRSLGVGTTLLVDTYDITAGVETAIEVAGLMAAPVRRRP
;
A
#
# COMPACT_ATOMS: atom_id res chain seq x y z
N MET A 1 -5.03 1.57 22.20
CA MET A 1 -6.11 1.25 21.24
C MET A 1 -6.56 2.55 20.61
N ASN A 2 -6.53 2.66 19.29
CA ASN A 2 -6.88 3.90 18.61
C ASN A 2 -8.40 3.92 18.34
N TRP A 3 -9.11 4.73 19.09
CA TRP A 3 -10.58 4.80 19.07
C TRP A 3 -11.16 5.14 17.69
N ALA A 4 -10.45 5.99 16.93
CA ALA A 4 -10.92 6.45 15.64
C ALA A 4 -10.83 5.37 14.54
N ALA A 5 -10.03 4.34 14.74
CA ALA A 5 -9.84 3.29 13.74
C ALA A 5 -10.95 2.23 13.76
N ASP A 6 -11.70 2.12 14.86
CA ASP A 6 -12.81 1.17 14.97
C ASP A 6 -12.41 -0.26 14.53
N GLY A 7 -11.27 -0.74 15.05
CA GLY A 7 -10.73 -2.07 14.73
C GLY A 7 -9.99 -2.19 13.39
N ARG A 8 -9.90 -1.11 12.62
CA ARG A 8 -9.13 -1.10 11.35
C ARG A 8 -7.64 -0.92 11.63
N PRO A 9 -6.76 -1.55 10.83
CA PRO A 9 -5.33 -1.36 10.96
C PRO A 9 -4.94 0.08 10.62
N ILE A 10 -4.00 0.63 11.41
CA ILE A 10 -3.47 1.97 11.20
C ILE A 10 -1.99 1.87 10.87
N ILE A 11 -1.57 2.53 9.80
CA ILE A 11 -0.19 2.58 9.33
C ILE A 11 0.36 4.01 9.50
N GLU A 12 1.51 4.13 10.14
CA GLU A 12 2.25 5.38 10.23
C GLU A 12 2.99 5.64 8.91
N MET A 13 2.78 6.81 8.29
CA MET A 13 3.38 7.19 7.00
C MET A 13 3.98 8.61 7.00
N GLY A 14 4.40 9.10 8.15
CA GLY A 14 4.86 10.48 8.35
C GLY A 14 6.32 10.77 7.97
N SER A 15 7.09 9.79 7.51
CA SER A 15 8.54 9.94 7.28
C SER A 15 8.95 11.10 6.36
N ARG A 16 8.08 11.49 5.42
CA ARG A 16 8.32 12.63 4.51
C ARG A 16 7.96 13.99 5.11
N ARG A 17 7.53 14.04 6.36
CA ARG A 17 7.00 15.24 7.03
C ARG A 17 7.91 15.78 8.11
N THR A 18 9.03 15.11 8.40
CA THR A 18 9.94 15.50 9.47
C THR A 18 11.36 15.01 9.18
N HIS A 19 12.30 15.36 10.05
CA HIS A 19 13.68 14.91 10.02
C HIS A 19 13.78 13.38 10.24
N GLU A 20 14.79 12.73 9.66
CA GLU A 20 14.92 11.26 9.62
C GLU A 20 14.90 10.62 11.01
N GLU A 21 15.67 11.12 11.97
CA GLU A 21 15.68 10.59 13.34
C GLU A 21 14.34 10.80 14.05
N ALA A 22 13.70 11.94 13.82
CA ALA A 22 12.38 12.22 14.36
C ALA A 22 11.31 11.30 13.74
N ALA A 23 11.43 10.97 12.46
CA ALA A 23 10.56 10.02 11.78
C ALA A 23 10.65 8.61 12.37
N VAL A 24 11.87 8.14 12.66
CA VAL A 24 12.10 6.84 13.31
C VAL A 24 11.51 6.83 14.72
N ALA A 25 11.72 7.90 15.49
CA ALA A 25 11.14 8.03 16.82
C ALA A 25 9.61 8.08 16.78
N ALA A 26 9.03 8.84 15.86
CA ALA A 26 7.58 8.94 15.68
C ALA A 26 6.96 7.57 15.31
N ALA A 27 7.56 6.83 14.39
CA ALA A 27 7.11 5.50 14.01
C ALA A 27 7.12 4.52 15.20
N ARG A 28 8.17 4.56 16.03
CA ARG A 28 8.25 3.76 17.25
C ARG A 28 7.14 4.12 18.24
N VAL A 29 6.94 5.42 18.48
CA VAL A 29 5.89 5.89 19.41
C VAL A 29 4.52 5.54 18.90
N ALA A 30 4.25 5.72 17.60
CA ALA A 30 2.99 5.32 16.97
C ALA A 30 2.70 3.82 17.20
N TYR A 31 3.69 2.95 16.99
CA TYR A 31 3.54 1.52 17.24
C TYR A 31 3.23 1.21 18.72
N LEU A 32 3.95 1.83 19.65
CA LEU A 32 3.71 1.65 21.08
C LEU A 32 2.32 2.14 21.53
N THR A 33 1.73 3.09 20.81
CA THR A 33 0.39 3.64 21.08
C THR A 33 -0.74 2.95 20.31
N GLY A 34 -0.42 1.87 19.55
CA GLY A 34 -1.42 1.01 18.94
C GLY A 34 -1.59 1.16 17.43
N PHE A 35 -0.61 1.74 16.72
CA PHE A 35 -0.51 1.59 15.27
C PHE A 35 0.01 0.19 14.94
N ASP A 36 -0.44 -0.37 13.82
CA ASP A 36 -0.12 -1.75 13.43
C ASP A 36 1.22 -1.84 12.70
N ALA A 37 1.59 -0.80 11.95
CA ALA A 37 2.78 -0.80 11.12
C ALA A 37 3.28 0.61 10.80
N THR A 38 4.45 0.70 10.16
CA THR A 38 5.02 1.93 9.62
C THR A 38 5.54 1.76 8.21
N SER A 39 5.54 2.84 7.43
CA SER A 39 6.26 2.89 6.15
C SER A 39 7.77 3.19 6.31
N ASN A 40 8.24 3.40 7.53
CA ASN A 40 9.63 3.71 7.86
C ASN A 40 10.45 2.43 8.05
N VAL A 41 11.17 2.00 7.02
CA VAL A 41 12.00 0.78 7.03
C VAL A 41 13.10 0.84 8.09
N GLU A 42 13.64 2.02 8.41
CA GLU A 42 14.64 2.17 9.44
C GLU A 42 14.06 1.96 10.85
N ALA A 43 12.82 2.36 11.10
CA ALA A 43 12.13 2.03 12.34
C ALA A 43 11.88 0.52 12.47
N THR A 44 11.60 -0.16 11.37
CA THR A 44 11.53 -1.63 11.32
C THR A 44 12.88 -2.24 11.72
N ARG A 45 13.96 -1.78 11.11
CA ARG A 45 15.30 -2.30 11.35
C ARG A 45 15.77 -2.07 12.81
N ARG A 46 15.54 -0.86 13.35
CA ARG A 46 16.03 -0.50 14.70
C ARG A 46 15.14 -1.01 15.82
N HIS A 47 13.85 -1.06 15.61
CA HIS A 47 12.88 -1.25 16.70
C HIS A 47 11.91 -2.42 16.47
N GLY A 48 12.05 -3.15 15.37
CA GLY A 48 11.16 -4.28 15.07
C GLY A 48 9.72 -3.88 14.77
N VAL A 49 9.44 -2.61 14.47
CA VAL A 49 8.10 -2.19 14.07
C VAL A 49 7.73 -2.86 12.74
N PRO A 50 6.56 -3.50 12.62
CA PRO A 50 6.15 -4.09 11.36
C PRO A 50 6.13 -3.07 10.23
N SER A 51 6.61 -3.44 9.03
CA SER A 51 6.58 -2.56 7.87
C SER A 51 5.36 -2.80 7.01
N ALA A 52 4.76 -1.72 6.52
CA ALA A 52 3.71 -1.74 5.53
C ALA A 52 3.77 -0.49 4.66
N GLY A 53 3.22 -0.57 3.48
CA GLY A 53 3.22 0.56 2.56
C GLY A 53 2.48 0.24 1.27
N THR A 54 2.52 1.19 0.36
CA THR A 54 2.02 1.07 -1.00
C THR A 54 3.18 1.09 -1.99
N SER A 55 2.92 0.83 -3.27
CA SER A 55 3.86 1.20 -4.33
C SER A 55 4.00 2.72 -4.42
N ALA A 56 5.08 3.20 -5.02
CA ALA A 56 5.22 4.61 -5.36
C ALA A 56 4.49 4.92 -6.68
N HIS A 57 4.10 6.19 -6.90
CA HIS A 57 3.53 6.64 -8.17
C HIS A 57 4.41 6.29 -9.38
N SER A 58 5.75 6.35 -9.21
CA SER A 58 6.70 5.96 -10.25
C SER A 58 6.51 4.52 -10.72
N PHE A 59 6.10 3.60 -9.87
CA PHE A 59 5.79 2.23 -10.27
C PHE A 59 4.59 2.20 -11.23
N THR A 60 3.52 2.93 -10.92
CA THR A 60 2.35 3.03 -11.81
C THR A 60 2.71 3.72 -13.13
N LEU A 61 3.49 4.81 -13.07
CA LEU A 61 3.94 5.56 -14.24
C LEU A 61 4.81 4.76 -15.22
N LEU A 62 5.52 3.73 -14.74
CA LEU A 62 6.32 2.84 -15.59
C LEU A 62 5.46 1.88 -16.43
N HIS A 63 4.20 1.69 -16.08
CA HIS A 63 3.29 0.82 -16.81
C HIS A 63 2.55 1.60 -17.90
N THR A 64 2.98 1.39 -19.15
CA THR A 64 2.39 2.01 -20.33
C THR A 64 1.98 0.94 -21.34
N GLY A 65 0.81 1.12 -21.95
CA GLY A 65 0.31 0.31 -23.04
C GLY A 65 0.40 1.06 -24.37
N PRO A 66 -0.14 0.48 -25.46
CA PRO A 66 -0.17 1.11 -26.79
C PRO A 66 -0.89 2.45 -26.79
N ASP A 67 -1.91 2.60 -25.94
CA ASP A 67 -2.79 3.77 -25.89
C ASP A 67 -2.39 4.77 -24.77
N GLY A 68 -1.24 4.55 -24.10
CA GLY A 68 -0.76 5.41 -23.02
C GLY A 68 -0.66 4.71 -21.66
N PRO A 69 -0.90 5.43 -20.56
CA PRO A 69 -0.80 4.88 -19.20
C PRO A 69 -1.70 3.66 -18.97
N ASP A 70 -1.18 2.60 -18.36
CA ASP A 70 -1.92 1.38 -18.01
C ASP A 70 -1.85 1.10 -16.50
N GLU A 71 -2.70 1.81 -15.75
CA GLU A 71 -2.80 1.66 -14.30
C GLU A 71 -3.27 0.25 -13.90
N ALA A 72 -4.15 -0.36 -14.70
CA ALA A 72 -4.62 -1.72 -14.45
C ALA A 72 -3.49 -2.75 -14.56
N ALA A 73 -2.55 -2.57 -15.49
CA ALA A 73 -1.36 -3.42 -15.58
C ALA A 73 -0.46 -3.26 -14.35
N ALA A 74 -0.29 -2.04 -13.84
CA ALA A 74 0.45 -1.78 -12.62
C ALA A 74 -0.18 -2.51 -11.42
N PHE A 75 -1.48 -2.38 -11.23
CA PHE A 75 -2.21 -3.03 -10.14
C PHE A 75 -2.15 -4.55 -10.25
N ARG A 76 -2.36 -5.12 -11.44
CA ARG A 76 -2.19 -6.56 -11.68
C ARG A 76 -0.78 -7.05 -11.35
N SER A 77 0.24 -6.29 -11.75
CA SER A 77 1.65 -6.61 -11.47
C SER A 77 1.92 -6.61 -9.96
N GLN A 78 1.42 -5.61 -9.24
CA GLN A 78 1.58 -5.51 -7.79
C GLN A 78 0.87 -6.66 -7.06
N VAL A 79 -0.38 -6.95 -7.41
CA VAL A 79 -1.15 -8.04 -6.79
C VAL A 79 -0.50 -9.41 -7.06
N ARG A 80 0.04 -9.63 -8.26
CA ARG A 80 0.78 -10.87 -8.57
C ARG A 80 2.03 -11.04 -7.72
N SER A 81 2.73 -9.95 -7.43
CA SER A 81 4.00 -9.98 -6.70
C SER A 81 3.82 -10.04 -5.18
N LEU A 82 2.82 -9.35 -4.64
CA LEU A 82 2.62 -9.15 -3.20
C LEU A 82 1.38 -9.84 -2.65
N GLY A 83 0.55 -10.39 -3.51
CA GLY A 83 -0.72 -11.03 -3.14
C GLY A 83 -1.90 -10.06 -3.03
N VAL A 84 -3.09 -10.64 -2.86
CA VAL A 84 -4.36 -9.88 -2.81
C VAL A 84 -4.52 -8.98 -1.58
N GLY A 85 -3.70 -9.17 -0.56
CA GLY A 85 -3.70 -8.31 0.64
C GLY A 85 -2.87 -7.03 0.50
N THR A 86 -2.27 -6.76 -0.69
CA THR A 86 -1.50 -5.55 -0.92
C THR A 86 -2.38 -4.29 -0.96
N THR A 87 -1.81 -3.15 -0.59
CA THR A 87 -2.50 -1.86 -0.67
C THR A 87 -2.19 -1.18 -2.00
N LEU A 88 -3.19 -0.92 -2.81
CA LEU A 88 -3.05 -0.24 -4.10
C LEU A 88 -3.12 1.28 -3.92
N LEU A 89 -2.25 2.00 -4.63
CA LEU A 89 -2.18 3.46 -4.65
C LEU A 89 -3.00 3.97 -5.83
N VAL A 90 -4.14 4.60 -5.57
CA VAL A 90 -5.17 4.91 -6.57
C VAL A 90 -5.20 6.37 -7.02
N ASP A 91 -4.27 7.19 -6.56
CA ASP A 91 -4.24 8.64 -6.83
C ASP A 91 -3.11 9.06 -7.78
N THR A 92 -2.64 8.13 -8.65
CA THR A 92 -1.61 8.45 -9.65
C THR A 92 -2.15 9.33 -10.76
N TYR A 93 -3.37 9.07 -11.24
CA TYR A 93 -4.04 9.81 -12.31
C TYR A 93 -5.36 10.41 -11.80
N ASP A 94 -6.46 9.69 -11.99
CA ASP A 94 -7.79 10.07 -11.49
C ASP A 94 -8.20 9.12 -10.37
N ILE A 95 -8.58 9.67 -9.21
CA ILE A 95 -8.87 8.86 -8.02
C ILE A 95 -10.09 7.96 -8.24
N THR A 96 -11.13 8.46 -8.89
CA THR A 96 -12.36 7.68 -9.11
C THR A 96 -12.10 6.51 -10.05
N ALA A 97 -11.45 6.78 -11.18
CA ALA A 97 -11.05 5.75 -12.13
C ALA A 97 -10.07 4.75 -11.52
N GLY A 98 -9.10 5.23 -10.71
CA GLY A 98 -8.16 4.39 -9.99
C GLY A 98 -8.82 3.44 -9.00
N VAL A 99 -9.82 3.91 -8.25
CA VAL A 99 -10.61 3.06 -7.33
C VAL A 99 -11.41 2.01 -8.10
N GLU A 100 -12.08 2.38 -9.18
CA GLU A 100 -12.83 1.44 -10.02
C GLU A 100 -11.90 0.36 -10.60
N THR A 101 -10.76 0.77 -11.15
CA THR A 101 -9.73 -0.13 -11.68
C THR A 101 -9.18 -1.07 -10.58
N ALA A 102 -8.95 -0.55 -9.38
CA ALA A 102 -8.48 -1.37 -8.26
C ALA A 102 -9.49 -2.43 -7.83
N ILE A 103 -10.78 -2.08 -7.77
CA ILE A 103 -11.88 -3.01 -7.45
C ILE A 103 -11.98 -4.10 -8.53
N GLU A 104 -11.92 -3.74 -9.79
CA GLU A 104 -11.95 -4.70 -10.90
C GLU A 104 -10.77 -5.68 -10.83
N VAL A 105 -9.56 -5.18 -10.69
CA VAL A 105 -8.34 -6.01 -10.59
C VAL A 105 -8.41 -6.93 -9.36
N ALA A 106 -8.84 -6.43 -8.20
CA ALA A 106 -8.99 -7.24 -7.00
C ALA A 106 -10.06 -8.33 -7.18
N GLY A 107 -11.19 -8.02 -7.79
CA GLY A 107 -12.25 -8.97 -8.08
C GLY A 107 -11.79 -10.09 -9.03
N LEU A 108 -11.09 -9.76 -10.09
CA LEU A 108 -10.54 -10.73 -11.05
C LEU A 108 -9.47 -11.65 -10.43
N MET A 109 -8.63 -11.11 -9.55
CA MET A 109 -7.53 -11.85 -8.92
C MET A 109 -7.97 -12.67 -7.70
N ALA A 110 -9.06 -12.30 -7.04
CA ALA A 110 -9.66 -13.03 -5.93
C ALA A 110 -10.60 -14.16 -6.39
N ALA A 111 -10.99 -14.19 -7.66
CA ALA A 111 -11.84 -15.24 -8.20
C ALA A 111 -11.15 -16.62 -8.08
N PRO A 112 -11.85 -17.66 -7.59
CA PRO A 112 -11.27 -19.00 -7.49
C PRO A 112 -10.87 -19.46 -8.89
N VAL A 113 -9.60 -19.88 -9.03
CA VAL A 113 -9.11 -20.51 -10.27
C VAL A 113 -9.98 -21.72 -10.55
N ARG A 114 -10.91 -21.62 -11.51
CA ARG A 114 -11.63 -22.77 -12.02
C ARG A 114 -10.59 -23.73 -12.62
N ARG A 115 -10.22 -24.76 -11.88
CA ARG A 115 -9.49 -25.89 -12.47
C ARG A 115 -10.39 -26.46 -13.57
N ARG A 116 -9.94 -26.35 -14.80
CA ARG A 116 -10.59 -27.10 -15.89
C ARG A 116 -10.41 -28.58 -15.59
N PRO A 117 -11.44 -29.39 -15.83
CA PRO A 117 -11.35 -30.83 -15.71
C PRO A 117 -10.32 -31.42 -16.66
#